data_cd4139b723c2c77ec28c2ad3d63d1dbc
#
_entry.id   cd4139b723c2c77ec28c2ad3d63d1dbc
#
_cell.length_a   1.000
_cell.length_b   1.000
_cell.length_c   1.000
_cell.angle_alpha   90.00
_cell.angle_beta   90.00
_cell.angle_gamma   90.00
#
_symmetry.space_group_name_H-M   'P 1'
#
loop_
_entity.id
_entity.type
_entity.pdbx_description
1 polymer ?
#
loop_
_entity_poly.entity_id
_entity_poly.type
_entity_poly.pdbx_seq_one_letter_code
_entity_poly.pdbx_strand_id
1 'polypeptide(L)'
;MRRGPLAAGEKVQFTDRRSNKITDQLVPGGVTQTSHGIILHDDVIGQTEGSVVVTVSAKREAQVNQTHPERDANKPWKGTRAIGGWEFAVMRPRLADYVLSMPRGAQIMYPKDIAQVIQLGDIRSGMNVLESGAGSGAMSINLLDAVGEGGSLTTIEMRSEFARVTEANATVYFGERPALSLIHISEPTRHAQIS
;
A
#
# COMPACT_ATOMS: atom_id res chain seq x y z
N MET A 1 3.13 -8.70 -8.85
CA MET A 1 4.03 -7.65 -8.32
C MET A 1 4.37 -6.67 -9.43
N ARG A 2 4.27 -5.37 -9.20
CA ARG A 2 4.59 -4.35 -10.22
C ARG A 2 6.05 -4.44 -10.64
N ARG A 3 6.33 -4.19 -11.90
CA ARG A 3 7.68 -4.20 -12.50
C ARG A 3 7.92 -2.88 -13.25
N GLY A 4 9.18 -2.60 -13.57
CA GLY A 4 9.56 -1.39 -14.30
C GLY A 4 9.77 -0.18 -13.37
N PRO A 5 9.83 1.04 -13.93
CA PRO A 5 10.00 2.28 -13.17
C PRO A 5 8.90 2.49 -12.13
N LEU A 6 9.24 3.17 -11.04
CA LEU A 6 8.29 3.52 -9.98
C LEU A 6 7.28 4.53 -10.53
N ALA A 7 5.99 4.28 -10.32
CA ALA A 7 4.92 5.11 -10.88
C ALA A 7 4.12 5.84 -9.79
N ALA A 8 3.46 6.92 -10.20
CA ALA A 8 2.48 7.60 -9.34
C ALA A 8 1.40 6.60 -8.85
N GLY A 9 0.96 6.76 -7.60
CA GLY A 9 0.01 5.86 -6.94
C GLY A 9 0.63 4.61 -6.34
N GLU A 10 1.89 4.28 -6.64
CA GLU A 10 2.58 3.15 -5.99
C GLU A 10 2.98 3.47 -4.56
N LYS A 11 2.95 2.46 -3.70
CA LYS A 11 3.61 2.53 -2.39
C LYS A 11 5.08 2.16 -2.53
N VAL A 12 5.92 2.97 -1.89
CA VAL A 12 7.36 2.76 -1.82
C VAL A 12 7.83 2.79 -0.37
N GLN A 13 8.96 2.17 -0.12
CA GLN A 13 9.63 2.17 1.17
C GLN A 13 10.98 2.86 1.00
N PHE A 14 11.16 3.95 1.73
CA PHE A 14 12.41 4.67 1.86
C PHE A 14 13.20 4.10 3.04
N THR A 15 14.43 3.68 2.80
CA THR A 15 15.31 3.11 3.84
C THR A 15 16.59 3.92 3.93
N ASP A 16 16.89 4.45 5.11
CA ASP A 16 18.10 5.19 5.36
C ASP A 16 19.31 4.28 5.69
N ARG A 17 20.49 4.89 5.83
CA ARG A 17 21.74 4.17 6.19
C ARG A 17 21.69 3.48 7.55
N ARG A 18 20.75 3.85 8.43
CA ARG A 18 20.52 3.26 9.75
C ARG A 18 19.42 2.21 9.75
N SER A 19 18.95 1.82 8.57
CA SER A 19 17.82 0.89 8.37
C SER A 19 16.48 1.38 8.91
N ASN A 20 16.33 2.70 9.16
CA ASN A 20 15.01 3.26 9.43
C ASN A 20 14.20 3.26 8.14
N LYS A 21 12.95 2.87 8.25
CA LYS A 21 12.04 2.70 7.12
C LYS A 21 10.86 3.65 7.20
N ILE A 22 10.53 4.27 6.09
CA ILE A 22 9.34 5.09 5.92
C ILE A 22 8.60 4.53 4.70
N THR A 23 7.33 4.18 4.84
CA THR A 23 6.51 3.72 3.72
C THR A 23 5.50 4.80 3.38
N ASP A 24 5.47 5.21 2.12
CA ASP A 24 4.57 6.25 1.64
C ASP A 24 4.05 5.93 0.25
N GLN A 25 3.00 6.63 -0.18
CA GLN A 25 2.45 6.49 -1.52
C GLN A 25 2.92 7.65 -2.41
N LEU A 26 3.45 7.32 -3.57
CA LEU A 26 3.93 8.33 -4.51
C LEU A 26 2.76 9.11 -5.12
N VAL A 27 2.77 10.43 -4.91
CA VAL A 27 1.79 11.35 -5.47
C VAL A 27 2.56 12.44 -6.23
N PRO A 28 2.21 12.74 -7.49
CA PRO A 28 2.83 13.85 -8.23
C PRO A 28 2.77 15.15 -7.42
N GLY A 29 3.88 15.88 -7.35
CA GLY A 29 4.03 17.07 -6.50
C GLY A 29 4.00 16.78 -4.99
N GLY A 30 3.88 15.52 -4.57
CA GLY A 30 3.88 15.08 -3.18
C GLY A 30 5.26 15.11 -2.53
N VAL A 31 5.29 14.93 -1.19
CA VAL A 31 6.54 14.82 -0.43
C VAL A 31 6.38 13.84 0.72
N THR A 32 7.45 13.12 1.02
CA THR A 32 7.60 12.34 2.25
C THR A 32 8.45 13.11 3.24
N GLN A 33 7.90 13.32 4.44
CA GLN A 33 8.62 13.97 5.53
C GLN A 33 9.53 12.97 6.25
N THR A 34 10.77 13.37 6.50
CA THR A 34 11.72 12.59 7.29
C THR A 34 12.33 13.44 8.40
N SER A 35 13.02 12.82 9.36
CA SER A 35 13.78 13.54 10.38
C SER A 35 14.98 14.32 9.80
N HIS A 36 15.35 14.05 8.56
CA HIS A 36 16.55 14.62 7.89
C HIS A 36 16.22 15.47 6.67
N GLY A 37 14.97 15.88 6.48
CA GLY A 37 14.51 16.63 5.33
C GLY A 37 13.29 16.01 4.68
N ILE A 38 13.00 16.46 3.47
CA ILE A 38 11.92 15.94 2.66
C ILE A 38 12.45 15.20 1.45
N ILE A 39 11.72 14.17 1.06
CA ILE A 39 11.89 13.49 -0.22
C ILE A 39 10.78 13.99 -1.13
N LEU A 40 11.16 14.54 -2.29
CA LEU A 40 10.19 14.94 -3.32
C LEU A 40 9.76 13.69 -4.09
N HIS A 41 8.45 13.47 -4.22
CA HIS A 41 7.94 12.31 -4.96
C HIS A 41 8.28 12.37 -6.45
N ASP A 42 8.39 13.57 -7.01
CA ASP A 42 8.76 13.79 -8.42
C ASP A 42 10.22 13.36 -8.71
N ASP A 43 11.10 13.40 -7.70
CA ASP A 43 12.47 12.87 -7.82
C ASP A 43 12.51 11.33 -7.78
N VAL A 44 11.40 10.68 -7.39
CA VAL A 44 11.27 9.21 -7.23
C VAL A 44 10.48 8.59 -8.38
N ILE A 45 9.41 9.27 -8.83
CA ILE A 45 8.56 8.80 -9.92
C ILE A 45 9.41 8.70 -11.19
N GLY A 46 9.35 7.54 -11.85
CA GLY A 46 10.15 7.22 -13.02
C GLY A 46 11.52 6.59 -12.73
N GLN A 47 11.98 6.60 -11.48
CA GLN A 47 13.21 5.93 -11.08
C GLN A 47 13.04 4.40 -11.03
N THR A 48 14.16 3.69 -11.08
CA THR A 48 14.17 2.24 -10.88
C THR A 48 14.19 1.89 -9.39
N GLU A 49 13.61 0.76 -9.05
CA GLU A 49 13.74 0.19 -7.71
C GLU A 49 15.21 -0.02 -7.34
N GLY A 50 15.60 0.35 -6.13
CA GLY A 50 17.00 0.36 -5.68
C GLY A 50 17.72 1.69 -5.89
N SER A 51 17.10 2.68 -6.54
CA SER A 51 17.67 4.02 -6.65
C SER A 51 17.84 4.68 -5.29
N VAL A 52 18.80 5.59 -5.21
CA VAL A 52 19.04 6.41 -4.03
C VAL A 52 18.55 7.82 -4.30
N VAL A 53 17.72 8.33 -3.40
CA VAL A 53 17.23 9.70 -3.40
C VAL A 53 17.77 10.46 -2.20
N VAL A 54 17.90 11.77 -2.36
CA VAL A 54 18.51 12.63 -1.35
C VAL A 54 17.47 13.61 -0.84
N THR A 55 17.36 13.74 0.48
CA THR A 55 16.45 14.71 1.09
C THR A 55 16.86 16.14 0.76
N VAL A 56 15.87 17.00 0.62
CA VAL A 56 16.04 18.44 0.43
C VAL A 56 15.59 19.23 1.66
N SER A 57 16.07 20.47 1.79
CA SER A 57 15.67 21.35 2.89
C SER A 57 14.30 21.98 2.65
N ALA A 58 13.64 22.44 3.73
CA ALA A 58 12.36 23.16 3.64
C ALA A 58 12.39 24.41 2.74
N LYS A 59 13.57 25.04 2.54
CA LYS A 59 13.70 26.17 1.61
C LYS A 59 13.46 25.76 0.16
N ARG A 60 13.87 24.54 -0.22
CA ARG A 60 13.63 24.00 -1.57
C ARG A 60 12.17 23.58 -1.74
N GLU A 61 11.51 23.16 -0.67
CA GLU A 61 10.07 22.88 -0.69
C GLU A 61 9.24 24.12 -1.06
N ALA A 62 9.61 25.28 -0.52
CA ALA A 62 8.93 26.54 -0.85
C ALA A 62 9.04 26.88 -2.35
N GLN A 63 10.16 26.52 -3.00
CA GLN A 63 10.32 26.66 -4.46
C GLN A 63 9.46 25.65 -5.23
N VAL A 64 9.37 24.40 -4.76
CA VAL A 64 8.52 23.37 -5.37
C VAL A 64 7.04 23.74 -5.27
N ASN A 65 6.61 24.31 -4.14
CA ASN A 65 5.21 24.77 -3.97
C ASN A 65 4.84 25.91 -4.93
N GLN A 66 5.82 26.71 -5.39
CA GLN A 66 5.58 27.73 -6.42
C GLN A 66 5.39 27.12 -7.81
N THR A 67 6.00 25.98 -8.09
CA THR A 67 5.89 25.27 -9.38
C THR A 67 4.71 24.30 -9.44
N HIS A 68 4.15 23.90 -8.28
CA HIS A 68 3.02 22.98 -8.15
C HIS A 68 1.91 23.60 -7.29
N PRO A 69 1.12 24.56 -7.83
CA PRO A 69 0.11 25.30 -7.06
C PRO A 69 -1.09 24.45 -6.62
N GLU A 70 -1.29 23.25 -7.17
CA GLU A 70 -2.34 22.30 -6.76
C GLU A 70 -2.05 21.61 -5.42
N ARG A 71 -0.89 21.80 -4.85
CA ARG A 71 -0.54 21.30 -3.54
C ARG A 71 -1.31 22.02 -2.44
N ASP A 72 -1.89 21.27 -1.50
CA ASP A 72 -2.52 21.84 -0.31
C ASP A 72 -1.47 22.59 0.55
N ALA A 73 -1.31 23.89 0.26
CA ALA A 73 -0.40 24.80 0.97
C ALA A 73 -0.79 25.01 2.45
N ASN A 74 -2.01 24.54 2.88
CA ASN A 74 -2.51 24.70 4.22
C ASN A 74 -2.04 23.61 5.19
N LYS A 75 -1.28 22.63 4.75
CA LYS A 75 -0.65 21.67 5.65
C LYS A 75 0.73 22.19 6.08
N PRO A 76 0.81 22.90 7.23
CA PRO A 76 2.09 23.47 7.65
C PRO A 76 3.07 22.32 7.89
N TRP A 77 4.21 22.41 7.25
CA TRP A 77 5.37 21.59 7.56
C TRP A 77 5.76 21.83 9.02
N LYS A 78 5.58 20.84 9.87
CA LYS A 78 6.02 20.86 11.28
C LYS A 78 7.48 20.39 11.44
N GLY A 79 8.31 20.58 10.46
CA GLY A 79 9.71 20.15 10.47
C GLY A 79 10.63 21.23 10.99
N THR A 80 11.14 21.04 12.17
CA THR A 80 12.30 21.77 12.68
C THR A 80 13.55 21.38 11.89
N ARG A 81 14.20 22.36 11.22
CA ARG A 81 15.58 22.29 10.68
C ARG A 81 15.97 20.98 9.98
N ALA A 82 15.20 20.55 9.02
CA ALA A 82 15.64 19.49 8.15
C ALA A 82 16.77 20.02 7.24
N ILE A 83 17.97 19.51 7.43
CA ILE A 83 19.20 20.02 6.80
C ILE A 83 19.30 19.55 5.34
N GLY A 84 18.56 18.53 4.92
CA GLY A 84 18.69 17.91 3.60
C GLY A 84 20.03 17.17 3.43
N GLY A 85 20.20 16.52 2.29
CA GLY A 85 21.46 15.81 1.98
C GLY A 85 21.55 14.40 2.58
N TRP A 86 20.45 13.87 3.15
CA TRP A 86 20.41 12.50 3.67
C TRP A 86 19.91 11.53 2.61
N GLU A 87 20.64 10.43 2.44
CA GLU A 87 20.34 9.43 1.41
C GLU A 87 19.35 8.38 1.89
N PHE A 88 18.41 8.04 1.01
CA PHE A 88 17.45 6.96 1.19
C PHE A 88 17.44 6.06 -0.05
N ALA A 89 17.57 4.76 0.16
CA ALA A 89 17.29 3.78 -0.88
C ALA A 89 15.76 3.64 -1.04
N VAL A 90 15.29 3.59 -2.27
CA VAL A 90 13.86 3.47 -2.60
C VAL A 90 13.57 2.07 -3.13
N MET A 91 12.68 1.36 -2.46
CA MET A 91 12.27 0.01 -2.82
C MET A 91 10.74 -0.09 -2.83
N ARG A 92 10.18 -1.02 -3.58
CA ARG A 92 8.81 -1.45 -3.33
C ARG A 92 8.76 -2.18 -1.98
N PRO A 93 7.74 -1.93 -1.14
CA PRO A 93 7.66 -2.61 0.15
C PRO A 93 7.48 -4.12 -0.07
N ARG A 94 8.12 -4.92 0.75
CA ARG A 94 7.80 -6.34 0.83
C ARG A 94 6.34 -6.50 1.23
N LEU A 95 5.72 -7.60 0.84
CA LEU A 95 4.30 -7.85 1.12
C LEU A 95 3.96 -7.69 2.61
N ALA A 96 4.82 -8.20 3.50
CA ALA A 96 4.65 -8.03 4.95
C ALA A 96 4.68 -6.55 5.39
N ASP A 97 5.61 -5.76 4.86
CA ASP A 97 5.72 -4.32 5.18
C ASP A 97 4.54 -3.54 4.58
N TYR A 98 4.05 -3.95 3.39
CA TYR A 98 2.87 -3.37 2.76
C TYR A 98 1.62 -3.58 3.62
N VAL A 99 1.35 -4.81 4.03
CA VAL A 99 0.19 -5.18 4.86
C VAL A 99 0.18 -4.40 6.18
N LEU A 100 1.35 -4.19 6.78
CA LEU A 100 1.46 -3.42 8.03
C LEU A 100 1.25 -1.91 7.83
N SER A 101 1.45 -1.38 6.63
CA SER A 101 1.38 0.05 6.30
C SER A 101 0.14 0.46 5.50
N MET A 102 -0.67 -0.49 5.01
CA MET A 102 -1.85 -0.18 4.19
C MET A 102 -3.00 0.44 5.01
N PRO A 103 -3.92 1.20 4.39
CA PRO A 103 -5.14 1.66 5.03
C PRO A 103 -5.96 0.51 5.62
N ARG A 104 -6.55 0.76 6.79
CA ARG A 104 -7.30 -0.27 7.53
C ARG A 104 -8.75 0.15 7.73
N GLY A 105 -9.69 -0.69 7.30
CA GLY A 105 -11.10 -0.61 7.67
C GLY A 105 -11.43 -1.51 8.86
N ALA A 106 -10.77 -2.68 8.91
CA ALA A 106 -10.88 -3.67 10.00
C ALA A 106 -9.50 -4.02 10.53
N GLN A 107 -9.47 -4.71 11.67
CA GLN A 107 -8.23 -5.29 12.18
C GLN A 107 -7.66 -6.29 11.19
N ILE A 108 -6.34 -6.25 11.00
CA ILE A 108 -5.64 -7.13 10.07
C ILE A 108 -5.14 -8.40 10.76
N MET A 109 -5.08 -9.49 10.01
CA MET A 109 -4.25 -10.63 10.37
C MET A 109 -2.79 -10.28 10.16
N TYR A 110 -1.93 -10.60 11.12
CA TYR A 110 -0.51 -10.28 11.02
C TYR A 110 0.22 -11.20 10.04
N PRO A 111 1.29 -10.73 9.38
CA PRO A 111 2.01 -11.51 8.37
C PRO A 111 2.48 -12.89 8.85
N LYS A 112 2.88 -13.02 10.12
CA LYS A 112 3.29 -14.31 10.70
C LYS A 112 2.16 -15.34 10.70
N ASP A 113 0.93 -14.90 10.98
CA ASP A 113 -0.24 -15.79 11.05
C ASP A 113 -0.74 -16.11 9.64
N ILE A 114 -0.70 -15.12 8.73
CA ILE A 114 -1.00 -15.31 7.31
C ILE A 114 -0.06 -16.36 6.68
N ALA A 115 1.25 -16.28 6.98
CA ALA A 115 2.23 -17.24 6.49
C ALA A 115 1.90 -18.67 6.94
N GLN A 116 1.44 -18.84 8.17
CA GLN A 116 0.99 -20.15 8.66
C GLN A 116 -0.26 -20.66 7.92
N VAL A 117 -1.24 -19.80 7.69
CA VAL A 117 -2.45 -20.18 6.94
C VAL A 117 -2.07 -20.64 5.52
N ILE A 118 -1.23 -19.90 4.82
CA ILE A 118 -0.80 -20.26 3.47
C ILE A 118 -0.03 -21.59 3.48
N GLN A 119 0.92 -21.73 4.42
CA GLN A 119 1.77 -22.93 4.50
C GLN A 119 0.98 -24.16 4.92
N LEU A 120 0.16 -24.08 5.98
CA LEU A 120 -0.61 -25.21 6.50
C LEU A 120 -1.82 -25.54 5.63
N GLY A 121 -2.37 -24.53 4.94
CA GLY A 121 -3.44 -24.71 3.96
C GLY A 121 -2.96 -25.22 2.60
N ASP A 122 -1.63 -25.42 2.43
CA ASP A 122 -1.01 -25.86 1.19
C ASP A 122 -1.41 -25.00 -0.03
N ILE A 123 -1.55 -23.68 0.18
CA ILE A 123 -1.99 -22.76 -0.86
C ILE A 123 -0.83 -22.45 -1.79
N ARG A 124 -1.02 -22.74 -3.08
CA ARG A 124 0.03 -22.71 -4.10
C ARG A 124 -0.42 -22.00 -5.38
N SER A 125 0.57 -21.65 -6.19
CA SER A 125 0.34 -21.07 -7.52
C SER A 125 -0.60 -21.92 -8.38
N GLY A 126 -1.55 -21.27 -9.05
CA GLY A 126 -2.56 -21.88 -9.90
C GLY A 126 -3.83 -22.33 -9.19
N MET A 127 -3.91 -22.24 -7.85
CA MET A 127 -5.10 -22.62 -7.12
C MET A 127 -6.21 -21.58 -7.21
N ASN A 128 -7.45 -22.06 -7.12
CA ASN A 128 -8.64 -21.24 -6.91
C ASN A 128 -9.00 -21.28 -5.42
N VAL A 129 -8.97 -20.12 -4.78
CA VAL A 129 -9.17 -19.99 -3.32
C VAL A 129 -10.45 -19.22 -3.05
N LEU A 130 -11.20 -19.66 -2.04
CA LEU A 130 -12.35 -18.97 -1.49
C LEU A 130 -12.01 -18.44 -0.11
N GLU A 131 -12.19 -17.12 0.09
CA GLU A 131 -12.04 -16.43 1.38
C GLU A 131 -13.40 -15.92 1.83
N SER A 132 -13.67 -15.95 3.13
CA SER A 132 -14.83 -15.31 3.73
C SER A 132 -14.41 -14.34 4.81
N GLY A 133 -14.73 -13.04 4.60
CA GLY A 133 -14.33 -11.93 5.44
C GLY A 133 -13.03 -11.26 4.96
N ALA A 134 -13.13 -10.41 3.95
CA ALA A 134 -12.00 -9.68 3.37
C ALA A 134 -11.36 -8.68 4.35
N GLY A 135 -12.18 -8.01 5.16
CA GLY A 135 -11.75 -7.01 6.14
C GLY A 135 -10.99 -5.85 5.50
N SER A 136 -9.69 -5.73 5.80
CA SER A 136 -8.80 -4.74 5.17
C SER A 136 -7.99 -5.31 3.99
N GLY A 137 -8.19 -6.58 3.64
CA GLY A 137 -7.50 -7.23 2.52
C GLY A 137 -6.13 -7.82 2.86
N ALA A 138 -5.75 -7.89 4.12
CA ALA A 138 -4.43 -8.41 4.50
C ALA A 138 -4.24 -9.87 4.06
N MET A 139 -5.21 -10.73 4.34
CA MET A 139 -5.20 -12.11 3.90
C MET A 139 -5.41 -12.18 2.39
N SER A 140 -6.40 -11.45 1.84
CA SER A 140 -6.73 -11.44 0.42
C SER A 140 -5.52 -11.16 -0.47
N ILE A 141 -4.72 -10.12 -0.13
CA ILE A 141 -3.52 -9.75 -0.89
C ILE A 141 -2.45 -10.85 -0.84
N ASN A 142 -2.27 -11.48 0.31
CA ASN A 142 -1.32 -12.59 0.46
C ASN A 142 -1.78 -13.85 -0.29
N LEU A 143 -3.07 -14.15 -0.26
CA LEU A 143 -3.65 -15.25 -1.03
C LEU A 143 -3.49 -15.02 -2.53
N LEU A 144 -3.77 -13.80 -3.02
CA LEU A 144 -3.56 -13.41 -4.41
C LEU A 144 -2.10 -13.55 -4.84
N ASP A 145 -1.16 -13.16 -3.97
CA ASP A 145 0.27 -13.31 -4.25
C ASP A 145 0.67 -14.80 -4.32
N ALA A 146 0.15 -15.62 -3.41
CA ALA A 146 0.44 -17.05 -3.34
C ALA A 146 -0.11 -17.82 -4.55
N VAL A 147 -1.37 -17.55 -4.96
CA VAL A 147 -1.98 -18.24 -6.12
C VAL A 147 -1.42 -17.75 -7.46
N GLY A 148 -0.87 -16.53 -7.50
CA GLY A 148 -0.22 -15.98 -8.68
C GLY A 148 -1.17 -15.74 -9.86
N GLU A 149 -0.58 -15.55 -11.06
CA GLU A 149 -1.35 -15.21 -12.28
C GLU A 149 -2.21 -16.37 -12.82
N GLY A 150 -1.82 -17.60 -12.53
CA GLY A 150 -2.56 -18.81 -12.95
C GLY A 150 -3.67 -19.23 -12.01
N GLY A 151 -3.80 -18.58 -10.85
CA GLY A 151 -4.82 -18.87 -9.86
C GLY A 151 -5.87 -17.75 -9.74
N SER A 152 -6.83 -17.96 -8.86
CA SER A 152 -7.86 -16.96 -8.58
C SER A 152 -8.21 -16.91 -7.09
N LEU A 153 -8.69 -15.74 -6.64
CA LEU A 153 -9.26 -15.55 -5.32
C LEU A 153 -10.69 -15.04 -5.46
N THR A 154 -11.61 -15.74 -4.85
CA THR A 154 -12.98 -15.25 -4.63
C THR A 154 -13.12 -14.90 -3.15
N THR A 155 -13.39 -13.63 -2.86
CA THR A 155 -13.54 -13.13 -1.50
C THR A 155 -14.96 -12.69 -1.26
N ILE A 156 -15.56 -13.17 -0.17
CA ILE A 156 -16.91 -12.80 0.27
C ILE A 156 -16.78 -11.82 1.43
N GLU A 157 -17.41 -10.65 1.30
CA GLU A 157 -17.43 -9.63 2.36
C GLU A 157 -18.85 -9.09 2.55
N MET A 158 -19.30 -9.07 3.79
CA MET A 158 -20.63 -8.61 4.15
C MET A 158 -20.74 -7.08 4.21
N ARG A 159 -19.66 -6.39 4.54
CA ARG A 159 -19.61 -4.94 4.66
C ARG A 159 -19.03 -4.29 3.41
N SER A 160 -19.84 -3.51 2.72
CA SER A 160 -19.45 -2.86 1.47
C SER A 160 -18.26 -1.92 1.63
N GLU A 161 -18.12 -1.27 2.79
CA GLU A 161 -16.98 -0.42 3.10
C GLU A 161 -15.67 -1.22 3.17
N PHE A 162 -15.68 -2.42 3.74
CA PHE A 162 -14.50 -3.28 3.80
C PHE A 162 -14.16 -3.88 2.44
N ALA A 163 -15.17 -4.25 1.66
CA ALA A 163 -14.98 -4.69 0.28
C ALA A 163 -14.21 -3.63 -0.53
N ARG A 164 -14.64 -2.36 -0.44
CA ARG A 164 -13.94 -1.24 -1.11
C ARG A 164 -12.50 -1.04 -0.62
N VAL A 165 -12.26 -1.16 0.70
CA VAL A 165 -10.91 -1.05 1.27
C VAL A 165 -10.02 -2.17 0.76
N THR A 166 -10.52 -3.40 0.72
CA THR A 166 -9.78 -4.57 0.20
C THR A 166 -9.43 -4.38 -1.27
N GLU A 167 -10.37 -3.98 -2.10
CA GLU A 167 -10.15 -3.74 -3.53
C GLU A 167 -9.11 -2.63 -3.76
N ALA A 168 -9.24 -1.49 -3.05
CA ALA A 168 -8.30 -0.40 -3.14
C ALA A 168 -6.88 -0.82 -2.73
N ASN A 169 -6.74 -1.55 -1.61
CA ASN A 169 -5.46 -2.05 -1.14
C ASN A 169 -4.84 -3.05 -2.13
N ALA A 170 -5.62 -3.97 -2.69
CA ALA A 170 -5.14 -4.91 -3.70
C ALA A 170 -4.70 -4.19 -4.98
N THR A 171 -5.48 -3.20 -5.44
CA THR A 171 -5.14 -2.40 -6.61
C THR A 171 -3.85 -1.60 -6.42
N VAL A 172 -3.64 -0.99 -5.25
CA VAL A 172 -2.40 -0.27 -4.95
C VAL A 172 -1.19 -1.20 -4.98
N TYR A 173 -1.33 -2.44 -4.45
CA TYR A 173 -0.22 -3.39 -4.39
C TYR A 173 0.11 -4.01 -5.76
N PHE A 174 -0.90 -4.52 -6.46
CA PHE A 174 -0.70 -5.28 -7.70
C PHE A 174 -0.79 -4.43 -8.97
N GLY A 175 -1.42 -3.25 -8.92
CA GLY A 175 -1.90 -2.55 -10.10
C GLY A 175 -3.25 -3.12 -10.54
N GLU A 176 -3.53 -3.09 -11.83
CA GLU A 176 -4.72 -3.75 -12.38
C GLU A 176 -4.65 -5.26 -12.18
N ARG A 177 -5.71 -5.83 -11.62
CA ARG A 177 -5.72 -7.23 -11.22
C ARG A 177 -7.01 -7.93 -11.65
N PRO A 178 -6.94 -8.81 -12.65
CA PRO A 178 -8.10 -9.55 -13.10
C PRO A 178 -8.51 -10.74 -12.22
N ALA A 179 -7.63 -11.24 -11.35
CA ALA A 179 -7.84 -12.51 -10.64
C ALA A 179 -8.57 -12.39 -9.29
N LEU A 180 -8.94 -11.19 -8.85
CA LEU A 180 -9.74 -10.96 -7.65
C LEU A 180 -11.22 -10.84 -8.02
N SER A 181 -12.03 -11.77 -7.53
CA SER A 181 -13.50 -11.64 -7.52
C SER A 181 -13.97 -11.31 -6.12
N LEU A 182 -14.55 -10.14 -5.93
CA LEU A 182 -15.05 -9.67 -4.65
C LEU A 182 -16.58 -9.67 -4.66
N ILE A 183 -17.16 -10.53 -3.81
CA ILE A 183 -18.61 -10.69 -3.72
C ILE A 183 -19.07 -10.03 -2.42
N HIS A 184 -19.88 -8.99 -2.56
CA HIS A 184 -20.60 -8.40 -1.44
C HIS A 184 -21.89 -9.19 -1.19
N ILE A 185 -22.03 -9.74 0.03
CA ILE A 185 -23.26 -10.40 0.48
C ILE A 185 -23.92 -9.50 1.52
N SER A 186 -25.10 -8.96 1.22
CA SER A 186 -25.94 -8.35 2.24
C SER A 186 -26.50 -9.43 3.18
N GLU A 187 -26.58 -9.13 4.49
CA GLU A 187 -27.24 -10.03 5.43
C GLU A 187 -28.66 -10.39 4.91
N PRO A 188 -29.06 -11.67 4.95
CA PRO A 188 -30.45 -12.01 4.70
C PRO A 188 -31.30 -11.24 5.71
N THR A 189 -32.25 -10.47 5.22
CA THR A 189 -33.24 -9.79 6.07
C THR A 189 -33.85 -10.85 6.96
N ARG A 190 -33.66 -10.77 8.27
CA ARG A 190 -34.39 -11.65 9.20
C ARG A 190 -35.88 -11.39 8.94
N HIS A 191 -36.53 -12.30 8.28
CA HIS A 191 -37.96 -12.31 8.27
C HIS A 191 -38.38 -12.35 9.74
N ALA A 192 -39.05 -11.28 10.21
CA ALA A 192 -39.68 -11.29 11.49
C ALA A 192 -40.55 -12.55 11.58
N GLN A 193 -40.20 -13.46 12.48
CA GLN A 193 -41.09 -14.53 12.81
C GLN A 193 -42.30 -13.85 13.43
N ILE A 194 -43.38 -13.77 12.66
CA ILE A 194 -44.69 -13.41 13.16
C ILE A 194 -45.14 -14.65 13.99
N SER A 195 -45.08 -14.50 15.29
CA SER A 195 -45.71 -15.39 16.24
C SER A 195 -47.22 -15.17 16.27
#